data_f36547c55d1e14aa21543a115ec632d6
#
_entry.id   f36547c55d1e14aa21543a115ec632d6
#
_cell.length_a   1.000
_cell.length_b   1.000
_cell.length_c   1.000
_cell.angle_alpha   90.00
_cell.angle_beta   90.00
_cell.angle_gamma   90.00
#
_symmetry.space_group_name_H-M   'P 1'
#
loop_
_entity.id
_entity.type
_entity.pdbx_description
1 polymer ?
#
loop_
_entity_poly.entity_id
_entity_poly.type
_entity_poly.pdbx_seq_one_letter_code
_entity_poly.pdbx_strand_id
1 'polypeptide(L)'
;LISCQIVFTRTTISVSDIENVIVDHAYTDKNGISFIYLVQTYEGVPVYNAIMTVAISKKGEIFTTANRFVSDLQSKVASTETVISAEEAIQKVAKHFKTETSISALRTDRATGVSYFSANELANSEIPVSFKYEADAEGKLHKSYDLSVDMKANSDYWSVRVDAATGKILSI
;
A
#
# COMPACT_ATOMS: atom_id res chain seq x y z
N LEU A 1 -18.83 -25.26 -6.48
CA LEU A 1 -18.90 -24.25 -5.40
C LEU A 1 -18.22 -24.86 -4.18
N ILE A 2 -16.94 -24.56 -3.99
CA ILE A 2 -16.19 -24.96 -2.80
C ILE A 2 -16.40 -23.84 -1.78
N SER A 3 -17.22 -24.12 -0.75
CA SER A 3 -17.34 -23.25 0.41
C SER A 3 -16.07 -23.42 1.24
N CYS A 4 -15.11 -22.53 1.09
CA CYS A 4 -13.91 -22.47 1.92
C CYS A 4 -14.23 -21.69 3.20
N GLN A 5 -14.54 -22.40 4.30
CA GLN A 5 -14.61 -21.79 5.62
C GLN A 5 -13.17 -21.65 6.16
N ILE A 6 -12.61 -20.46 6.05
CA ILE A 6 -11.34 -20.13 6.70
C ILE A 6 -11.64 -19.77 8.16
N VAL A 7 -11.25 -20.64 9.09
CA VAL A 7 -11.38 -20.37 10.53
C VAL A 7 -10.20 -19.49 10.97
N PHE A 8 -10.48 -18.20 11.21
CA PHE A 8 -9.50 -17.25 11.75
C PHE A 8 -9.47 -17.30 13.27
N THR A 9 -8.35 -17.70 13.84
CA THR A 9 -8.10 -17.56 15.28
C THR A 9 -7.63 -16.12 15.56
N ARG A 10 -8.48 -15.32 16.18
CA ARG A 10 -8.25 -14.00 16.85
C ARG A 10 -8.50 -12.69 16.11
N THR A 11 -8.89 -12.66 14.85
CA THR A 11 -9.41 -11.42 14.26
C THR A 11 -10.69 -11.76 13.54
N THR A 12 -11.81 -11.16 13.90
CA THR A 12 -13.08 -11.38 13.22
C THR A 12 -13.02 -10.59 11.92
N ILE A 13 -12.62 -11.24 10.83
CA ILE A 13 -12.69 -10.69 9.48
C ILE A 13 -14.05 -11.06 8.92
N SER A 14 -14.79 -10.08 8.48
CA SER A 14 -16.08 -10.26 7.81
C SER A 14 -15.88 -10.67 6.34
N VAL A 15 -16.94 -11.18 5.71
CA VAL A 15 -16.92 -11.47 4.28
C VAL A 15 -16.65 -10.20 3.48
N SER A 16 -17.20 -9.07 3.89
CA SER A 16 -16.97 -7.77 3.23
C SER A 16 -15.51 -7.31 3.27
N ASP A 17 -14.73 -7.72 4.28
CA ASP A 17 -13.31 -7.36 4.39
C ASP A 17 -12.43 -8.12 3.38
N ILE A 18 -12.94 -9.22 2.82
CA ILE A 18 -12.23 -10.07 1.84
C ILE A 18 -12.84 -10.02 0.43
N GLU A 19 -13.92 -9.30 0.22
CA GLU A 19 -14.55 -9.16 -1.12
C GLU A 19 -13.65 -8.42 -2.12
N ASN A 20 -12.81 -7.53 -1.62
CA ASN A 20 -11.93 -6.67 -2.43
C ASN A 20 -10.47 -6.96 -2.13
N VAL A 21 -10.00 -8.14 -2.48
CA VAL A 21 -8.58 -8.51 -2.40
C VAL A 21 -7.99 -8.70 -3.79
N ILE A 22 -6.72 -8.37 -3.94
CA ILE A 22 -5.93 -8.68 -5.13
C ILE A 22 -4.85 -9.70 -4.79
N VAL A 23 -4.53 -10.56 -5.75
CA VAL A 23 -3.37 -11.46 -5.65
C VAL A 23 -2.15 -10.63 -6.08
N ASP A 24 -1.29 -10.32 -5.12
CA ASP A 24 -0.04 -9.61 -5.38
C ASP A 24 0.99 -10.57 -5.99
N HIS A 25 1.14 -11.74 -5.36
CA HIS A 25 2.12 -12.72 -5.75
C HIS A 25 1.65 -14.14 -5.42
N ALA A 26 2.02 -15.11 -6.27
CA ALA A 26 1.78 -16.54 -6.01
C ALA A 26 2.91 -17.38 -6.62
N TYR A 27 3.36 -18.39 -5.89
CA TYR A 27 4.33 -19.36 -6.39
C TYR A 27 4.15 -20.72 -5.71
N THR A 28 4.69 -21.76 -6.34
CA THR A 28 4.76 -23.11 -5.75
C THR A 28 6.25 -23.45 -5.55
N ASP A 29 6.59 -23.89 -4.35
CA ASP A 29 7.94 -24.32 -4.02
C ASP A 29 8.28 -25.70 -4.60
N LYS A 30 9.56 -26.10 -4.46
CA LYS A 30 10.05 -27.43 -4.91
C LYS A 30 9.38 -28.62 -4.20
N ASN A 31 8.76 -28.39 -3.06
CA ASN A 31 8.04 -29.41 -2.30
C ASN A 31 6.57 -29.49 -2.72
N GLY A 32 6.14 -28.65 -3.65
CA GLY A 32 4.76 -28.55 -4.15
C GLY A 32 3.81 -27.86 -3.18
N ILE A 33 4.32 -26.99 -2.32
CA ILE A 33 3.54 -26.12 -1.46
C ILE A 33 3.35 -24.81 -2.22
N SER A 34 2.09 -24.36 -2.36
CA SER A 34 1.75 -23.09 -2.99
C SER A 34 1.57 -22.00 -1.95
N PHE A 35 2.20 -20.86 -2.17
CA PHE A 35 2.07 -19.67 -1.37
C PHE A 35 1.35 -18.59 -2.18
N ILE A 36 0.29 -18.02 -1.60
CA ILE A 36 -0.49 -16.94 -2.21
C ILE A 36 -0.44 -15.74 -1.29
N TYR A 37 -0.05 -14.59 -1.83
CA TYR A 37 -0.01 -13.31 -1.14
C TYR A 37 -1.17 -12.45 -1.63
N LEU A 38 -2.03 -12.09 -0.70
CA LEU A 38 -3.23 -11.30 -0.95
C LEU A 38 -3.06 -9.92 -0.32
N VAL A 39 -3.45 -8.90 -1.03
CA VAL A 39 -3.48 -7.51 -0.54
C VAL A 39 -4.93 -7.06 -0.46
N GLN A 40 -5.31 -6.55 0.71
CA GLN A 40 -6.63 -5.97 0.91
C GLN A 40 -6.73 -4.63 0.19
N THR A 41 -7.85 -4.37 -0.48
CA THR A 41 -8.10 -3.11 -1.16
C THR A 41 -9.42 -2.49 -0.70
N TYR A 42 -9.53 -1.17 -0.83
CA TYR A 42 -10.79 -0.45 -0.72
C TYR A 42 -10.98 0.38 -1.99
N GLU A 43 -12.11 0.18 -2.68
CA GLU A 43 -12.39 0.80 -3.99
C GLU A 43 -11.23 0.65 -5.00
N GLY A 44 -10.58 -0.53 -4.99
CA GLY A 44 -9.46 -0.84 -5.88
C GLY A 44 -8.10 -0.25 -5.46
N VAL A 45 -8.05 0.53 -4.39
CA VAL A 45 -6.80 1.10 -3.85
C VAL A 45 -6.29 0.19 -2.73
N PRO A 46 -5.01 -0.27 -2.78
CA PRO A 46 -4.43 -1.11 -1.74
C PRO A 46 -4.41 -0.45 -0.37
N VAL A 47 -4.63 -1.25 0.69
CA VAL A 47 -4.42 -0.83 2.07
C VAL A 47 -2.99 -1.18 2.47
N TYR A 48 -2.23 -0.21 2.94
CA TYR A 48 -0.83 -0.38 3.30
C TYR A 48 -0.66 -1.42 4.41
N ASN A 49 0.29 -2.33 4.22
CA ASN A 49 0.57 -3.46 5.12
C ASN A 49 -0.61 -4.43 5.38
N ALA A 50 -1.76 -4.27 4.75
CA ALA A 50 -2.89 -5.20 4.87
C ALA A 50 -2.70 -6.39 3.93
N ILE A 51 -1.86 -7.33 4.35
CA ILE A 51 -1.44 -8.50 3.57
C ILE A 51 -1.90 -9.77 4.27
N MET A 52 -2.38 -10.74 3.48
CA MET A 52 -2.61 -12.11 3.94
C MET A 52 -1.75 -13.06 3.12
N THR A 53 -1.07 -13.99 3.79
CA THR A 53 -0.38 -15.10 3.15
C THR A 53 -1.15 -16.38 3.41
N VAL A 54 -1.40 -17.17 2.37
CA VAL A 54 -2.05 -18.48 2.44
C VAL A 54 -1.08 -19.52 1.91
N ALA A 55 -0.85 -20.58 2.69
CA ALA A 55 -0.06 -21.73 2.23
C ALA A 55 -0.96 -22.94 2.02
N ILE A 56 -0.85 -23.55 0.83
CA ILE A 56 -1.67 -24.66 0.35
C ILE A 56 -0.79 -25.87 0.08
N SER A 57 -1.17 -27.02 0.62
CA SER A 57 -0.46 -28.28 0.42
C SER A 57 -0.62 -28.81 -1.01
N LYS A 58 0.19 -29.81 -1.41
CA LYS A 58 0.04 -30.55 -2.68
C LYS A 58 -1.35 -31.13 -2.90
N LYS A 59 -2.10 -31.36 -1.82
CA LYS A 59 -3.47 -31.92 -1.87
C LYS A 59 -4.52 -30.83 -2.05
N GLY A 60 -4.12 -29.55 -2.12
CA GLY A 60 -5.05 -28.42 -2.22
C GLY A 60 -5.63 -27.99 -0.87
N GLU A 61 -5.07 -28.42 0.25
CA GLU A 61 -5.53 -28.07 1.59
C GLU A 61 -4.78 -26.86 2.12
N ILE A 62 -5.50 -25.87 2.64
CA ILE A 62 -4.89 -24.75 3.37
C ILE A 62 -4.42 -25.27 4.72
N PHE A 63 -3.13 -25.15 5.02
CA PHE A 63 -2.57 -25.61 6.29
C PHE A 63 -2.01 -24.47 7.16
N THR A 64 -1.77 -23.27 6.59
CA THR A 64 -1.42 -22.09 7.38
C THR A 64 -1.83 -20.82 6.69
N THR A 65 -2.14 -19.81 7.51
CA THR A 65 -2.41 -18.44 7.06
C THR A 65 -1.75 -17.45 8.01
N ALA A 66 -1.20 -16.36 7.47
CA ALA A 66 -0.78 -15.19 8.22
C ALA A 66 -1.60 -14.00 7.73
N ASN A 67 -2.28 -13.30 8.64
CA ASN A 67 -3.25 -12.28 8.27
C ASN A 67 -2.99 -10.95 8.99
N ARG A 68 -2.93 -9.86 8.20
CA ARG A 68 -2.84 -8.48 8.63
C ARG A 68 -3.97 -7.62 8.06
N PHE A 69 -5.03 -8.22 7.56
CA PHE A 69 -6.17 -7.46 7.04
C PHE A 69 -6.81 -6.62 8.13
N VAL A 70 -7.27 -5.47 7.75
CA VAL A 70 -8.03 -4.56 8.60
C VAL A 70 -9.46 -5.08 8.68
N SER A 71 -9.94 -5.38 9.90
CA SER A 71 -11.35 -5.75 10.14
C SER A 71 -12.24 -4.52 10.07
N ASP A 72 -13.49 -4.69 9.66
CA ASP A 72 -14.48 -3.61 9.50
C ASP A 72 -13.94 -2.46 8.65
N LEU A 73 -13.27 -2.82 7.54
CA LEU A 73 -12.54 -1.90 6.68
C LEU A 73 -13.34 -0.64 6.33
N GLN A 74 -14.58 -0.81 5.87
CA GLN A 74 -15.43 0.30 5.46
C GLN A 74 -15.67 1.31 6.58
N SER A 75 -15.83 0.86 7.82
CA SER A 75 -16.07 1.74 8.98
C SER A 75 -14.84 2.53 9.40
N LYS A 76 -13.67 2.09 8.96
CA LYS A 76 -12.39 2.71 9.30
C LYS A 76 -11.92 3.72 8.26
N VAL A 77 -12.48 3.70 7.04
CA VAL A 77 -12.13 4.70 6.02
C VAL A 77 -12.67 6.07 6.43
N ALA A 78 -11.75 7.01 6.68
CA ALA A 78 -12.06 8.38 7.08
C ALA A 78 -12.11 9.33 5.89
N SER A 79 -11.25 9.11 4.87
CA SER A 79 -11.23 9.95 3.68
C SER A 79 -10.82 9.17 2.44
N THR A 80 -11.59 9.35 1.36
CA THR A 80 -11.29 8.88 0.01
C THR A 80 -10.88 10.04 -0.92
N GLU A 81 -10.91 11.27 -0.41
CA GLU A 81 -10.69 12.48 -1.19
C GLU A 81 -9.23 12.62 -1.63
N THR A 82 -9.06 13.25 -2.79
CA THR A 82 -7.76 13.67 -3.31
C THR A 82 -7.87 15.17 -3.61
N VAL A 83 -7.30 15.99 -2.72
CA VAL A 83 -7.36 17.46 -2.79
C VAL A 83 -6.03 18.03 -3.27
N ILE A 84 -4.91 17.49 -2.77
CA ILE A 84 -3.58 17.90 -3.21
C ILE A 84 -3.11 17.08 -4.41
N SER A 85 -2.20 17.62 -5.20
CA SER A 85 -1.55 16.88 -6.29
C SER A 85 -0.38 16.00 -5.79
N ALA A 86 0.10 15.10 -6.66
CA ALA A 86 1.29 14.30 -6.36
C ALA A 86 2.54 15.16 -6.20
N GLU A 87 2.67 16.21 -7.01
CA GLU A 87 3.75 17.20 -6.89
C GLU A 87 3.73 17.91 -5.53
N GLU A 88 2.54 18.30 -5.07
CA GLU A 88 2.38 18.91 -3.75
C GLU A 88 2.73 17.92 -2.64
N ALA A 89 2.37 16.62 -2.79
CA ALA A 89 2.77 15.58 -1.83
C ALA A 89 4.30 15.43 -1.78
N ILE A 90 4.99 15.39 -2.93
CA ILE A 90 6.45 15.35 -2.99
C ILE A 90 7.05 16.63 -2.36
N GLN A 91 6.44 17.80 -2.58
CA GLN A 91 6.89 19.05 -1.97
C GLN A 91 6.76 19.04 -0.44
N LYS A 92 5.72 18.39 0.12
CA LYS A 92 5.60 18.20 1.58
C LYS A 92 6.72 17.32 2.12
N VAL A 93 7.10 16.28 1.37
CA VAL A 93 8.23 15.39 1.73
C VAL A 93 9.55 16.15 1.65
N ALA A 94 9.79 16.90 0.58
CA ALA A 94 11.00 17.72 0.43
C ALA A 94 11.14 18.72 1.59
N LYS A 95 10.04 19.38 1.96
CA LYS A 95 10.01 20.30 3.10
C LYS A 95 10.31 19.58 4.44
N HIS A 96 9.79 18.36 4.62
CA HIS A 96 10.10 17.57 5.83
C HIS A 96 11.59 17.30 5.96
N PHE A 97 12.26 16.95 4.85
CA PHE A 97 13.71 16.75 4.79
C PHE A 97 14.51 18.05 4.60
N LYS A 98 13.86 19.22 4.70
CA LYS A 98 14.50 20.54 4.58
C LYS A 98 15.26 20.74 3.26
N THR A 99 14.73 20.17 2.19
CA THR A 99 15.30 20.26 0.84
C THR A 99 14.37 21.10 -0.03
N GLU A 100 14.95 22.08 -0.72
CA GLU A 100 14.25 22.82 -1.78
C GLU A 100 14.52 22.11 -3.10
N THR A 101 13.47 21.81 -3.88
CA THR A 101 13.58 21.10 -5.14
C THR A 101 12.48 21.51 -6.11
N SER A 102 12.80 21.49 -7.39
CA SER A 102 11.82 21.55 -8.46
C SER A 102 11.31 20.16 -8.78
N ILE A 103 10.00 20.01 -8.97
CA ILE A 103 9.35 18.74 -9.23
C ILE A 103 8.79 18.76 -10.65
N SER A 104 9.03 17.70 -11.39
CA SER A 104 8.50 17.51 -12.74
C SER A 104 7.90 16.12 -12.92
N ALA A 105 6.67 16.06 -13.41
CA ALA A 105 6.05 14.80 -13.82
C ALA A 105 6.76 14.24 -15.06
N LEU A 106 7.07 12.96 -15.05
CA LEU A 106 7.78 12.28 -16.11
C LEU A 106 6.86 11.39 -16.95
N ARG A 107 6.18 10.46 -16.28
CA ARG A 107 5.28 9.49 -16.93
C ARG A 107 4.34 8.85 -15.91
N THR A 108 3.29 8.24 -16.43
CA THR A 108 2.42 7.32 -15.65
C THR A 108 2.39 5.97 -16.34
N ASP A 109 2.68 4.91 -15.62
CA ASP A 109 2.47 3.54 -16.06
C ASP A 109 0.98 3.21 -15.96
N ARG A 110 0.35 3.00 -17.11
CA ARG A 110 -1.09 2.73 -17.19
C ARG A 110 -1.48 1.35 -16.65
N ALA A 111 -0.55 0.39 -16.65
CA ALA A 111 -0.84 -0.97 -16.18
C ALA A 111 -0.87 -1.03 -14.65
N THR A 112 0.00 -0.27 -13.99
CA THR A 112 0.14 -0.26 -12.52
C THR A 112 -0.50 0.96 -11.85
N GLY A 113 -0.78 2.02 -12.62
CA GLY A 113 -1.26 3.30 -12.08
C GLY A 113 -0.17 4.12 -11.37
N VAL A 114 1.10 3.69 -11.42
CA VAL A 114 2.21 4.39 -10.79
C VAL A 114 2.65 5.56 -11.65
N SER A 115 2.72 6.75 -11.05
CA SER A 115 3.27 7.96 -11.68
C SER A 115 4.70 8.18 -11.20
N TYR A 116 5.56 8.65 -12.08
CA TYR A 116 6.97 8.88 -11.81
C TYR A 116 7.31 10.36 -11.94
N PHE A 117 8.10 10.86 -10.99
CA PHE A 117 8.49 12.26 -10.92
C PHE A 117 9.99 12.39 -10.76
N SER A 118 10.54 13.52 -11.21
CA SER A 118 11.90 13.94 -10.87
C SER A 118 11.87 15.05 -9.83
N ALA A 119 12.80 14.98 -8.89
CA ALA A 119 13.08 15.97 -7.87
C ALA A 119 14.58 15.93 -7.57
N ASN A 120 15.39 16.47 -8.47
CA ASN A 120 16.83 16.22 -8.56
C ASN A 120 17.66 16.66 -7.36
N GLU A 121 17.16 17.61 -6.56
CA GLU A 121 17.82 18.05 -5.32
C GLU A 121 17.44 17.16 -4.13
N LEU A 122 16.30 16.46 -4.22
CA LEU A 122 15.80 15.56 -3.17
C LEU A 122 16.25 14.12 -3.37
N ALA A 123 16.12 13.60 -4.60
CA ALA A 123 16.30 12.18 -4.88
C ALA A 123 17.36 11.91 -5.96
N ASN A 124 18.06 10.77 -5.83
CA ASN A 124 19.02 10.26 -6.82
C ASN A 124 18.32 9.62 -8.03
N SER A 125 17.09 9.15 -7.86
CA SER A 125 16.32 8.44 -8.87
C SER A 125 14.92 9.02 -9.01
N GLU A 126 14.18 8.56 -10.02
CA GLU A 126 12.76 8.89 -10.17
C GLU A 126 11.98 8.47 -8.92
N ILE A 127 11.05 9.32 -8.49
CA ILE A 127 10.16 9.06 -7.35
C ILE A 127 8.89 8.39 -7.88
N PRO A 128 8.68 7.08 -7.61
CA PRO A 128 7.41 6.43 -7.90
C PRO A 128 6.35 6.89 -6.89
N VAL A 129 5.17 7.22 -7.40
CA VAL A 129 4.02 7.65 -6.60
C VAL A 129 2.81 6.83 -7.01
N SER A 130 2.15 6.23 -6.02
CA SER A 130 0.89 5.52 -6.19
C SER A 130 -0.08 5.87 -5.05
N PHE A 131 -1.33 5.41 -5.15
CA PHE A 131 -2.26 5.56 -4.03
C PHE A 131 -2.23 4.32 -3.14
N LYS A 132 -2.31 4.55 -1.83
CA LYS A 132 -2.63 3.54 -0.80
C LYS A 132 -3.51 4.14 0.27
N TYR A 133 -4.23 3.30 1.00
CA TYR A 133 -4.82 3.71 2.26
C TYR A 133 -3.80 3.49 3.37
N GLU A 134 -3.58 4.52 4.18
CA GLU A 134 -2.69 4.50 5.34
C GLU A 134 -3.47 4.84 6.60
N ALA A 135 -3.19 4.15 7.69
CA ALA A 135 -3.81 4.41 8.98
C ALA A 135 -3.16 5.63 9.67
N ASP A 136 -3.99 6.49 10.24
CA ASP A 136 -3.53 7.49 11.20
C ASP A 136 -3.29 6.88 12.60
N ALA A 137 -2.93 7.72 13.57
CA ALA A 137 -2.65 7.30 14.94
C ALA A 137 -3.88 6.69 15.65
N GLU A 138 -5.08 7.03 15.21
CA GLU A 138 -6.36 6.54 15.71
C GLU A 138 -6.82 5.27 14.97
N GLY A 139 -6.06 4.81 13.97
CA GLY A 139 -6.36 3.64 13.15
C GLY A 139 -7.41 3.89 12.07
N LYS A 140 -7.68 5.15 11.74
CA LYS A 140 -8.54 5.54 10.62
C LYS A 140 -7.73 5.58 9.34
N LEU A 141 -8.33 5.08 8.26
CA LEU A 141 -7.68 4.95 6.96
C LEU A 141 -7.93 6.20 6.11
N HIS A 142 -6.86 6.76 5.60
CA HIS A 142 -6.88 7.91 4.69
C HIS A 142 -6.28 7.51 3.36
N LYS A 143 -6.93 7.90 2.26
CA LYS A 143 -6.31 7.80 0.94
C LYS A 143 -5.05 8.66 0.91
N SER A 144 -3.93 8.05 0.54
CA SER A 144 -2.62 8.66 0.67
C SER A 144 -1.79 8.44 -0.59
N TYR A 145 -0.92 9.38 -0.89
CA TYR A 145 0.17 9.16 -1.81
C TYR A 145 1.24 8.31 -1.12
N ASP A 146 1.53 7.14 -1.68
CA ASP A 146 2.65 6.27 -1.30
C ASP A 146 3.80 6.56 -2.24
N LEU A 147 4.91 7.04 -1.72
CA LEU A 147 6.08 7.41 -2.49
C LEU A 147 7.36 6.88 -1.85
N SER A 148 8.33 6.57 -2.70
CA SER A 148 9.64 6.08 -2.29
C SER A 148 10.72 7.04 -2.75
N VAL A 149 11.59 7.43 -1.85
CA VAL A 149 12.63 8.44 -2.10
C VAL A 149 14.01 7.87 -1.77
N ASP A 150 14.84 7.73 -2.81
CA ASP A 150 16.27 7.47 -2.68
C ASP A 150 16.99 8.80 -2.46
N MET A 151 17.33 9.10 -1.21
CA MET A 151 17.76 10.44 -0.81
C MET A 151 19.11 10.83 -1.42
N LYS A 152 19.17 12.01 -2.02
CA LYS A 152 20.42 12.55 -2.58
C LYS A 152 21.41 12.99 -1.51
N ALA A 153 20.93 13.46 -0.38
CA ALA A 153 21.78 14.01 0.69
C ALA A 153 22.57 12.95 1.47
N ASN A 154 22.12 11.68 1.41
CA ASN A 154 22.71 10.55 2.13
C ASN A 154 22.35 9.23 1.41
N SER A 155 22.64 8.08 2.03
CA SER A 155 22.31 6.75 1.46
C SER A 155 20.97 6.21 1.97
N ASP A 156 20.09 7.06 2.50
CA ASP A 156 18.81 6.63 3.04
C ASP A 156 17.80 6.43 1.92
N TYR A 157 16.94 5.42 2.09
CA TYR A 157 15.78 5.16 1.25
C TYR A 157 14.52 5.20 2.09
N TRP A 158 13.65 6.16 1.79
CA TRP A 158 12.43 6.38 2.55
C TRP A 158 11.18 5.98 1.78
N SER A 159 10.26 5.32 2.48
CA SER A 159 8.92 5.03 2.01
C SER A 159 7.94 5.89 2.82
N VAL A 160 7.29 6.85 2.16
CA VAL A 160 6.52 7.91 2.81
C VAL A 160 5.07 7.87 2.35
N ARG A 161 4.12 8.01 3.28
CA ARG A 161 2.69 8.16 2.97
C ARG A 161 2.21 9.55 3.36
N VAL A 162 1.66 10.25 2.37
CA VAL A 162 1.15 11.61 2.52
C VAL A 162 -0.36 11.59 2.27
N ASP A 163 -1.14 12.02 3.24
CA ASP A 163 -2.60 12.14 3.14
C ASP A 163 -2.98 12.99 1.92
N ALA A 164 -3.76 12.42 1.02
CA ALA A 164 -4.10 13.04 -0.26
C ALA A 164 -5.11 14.21 -0.12
N ALA A 165 -5.81 14.30 0.99
CA ALA A 165 -6.74 15.39 1.27
C ALA A 165 -6.03 16.58 1.96
N THR A 166 -5.14 16.30 2.91
CA THR A 166 -4.58 17.32 3.81
C THR A 166 -3.10 17.65 3.55
N GLY A 167 -2.37 16.74 2.91
CA GLY A 167 -0.92 16.84 2.76
C GLY A 167 -0.13 16.55 4.03
N LYS A 168 -0.77 15.99 5.07
CA LYS A 168 -0.10 15.53 6.28
C LYS A 168 0.70 14.25 5.98
N ILE A 169 1.94 14.18 6.44
CA ILE A 169 2.71 12.93 6.42
C ILE A 169 2.14 12.03 7.51
N LEU A 170 1.62 10.87 7.13
CA LEU A 170 1.03 9.87 8.03
C LEU A 170 2.08 8.89 8.53
N SER A 171 2.99 8.47 7.68
CA SER A 171 4.08 7.55 8.03
C SER A 171 5.31 7.74 7.15
N ILE A 172 6.47 7.41 7.70
CA ILE A 172 7.77 7.39 7.05
C ILE A 172 8.47 6.09 7.40
#